data_82bbabb689321d0ac4205bd343d3b05b
#
_entry.id   82bbabb689321d0ac4205bd343d3b05b
#
_cell.length_a   1.000
_cell.length_b   1.000
_cell.length_c   1.000
_cell.angle_alpha   90.00
_cell.angle_beta   90.00
_cell.angle_gamma   90.00
#
_symmetry.space_group_name_H-M   'P 1'
#
loop_
_entity.id
_entity.type
_entity.pdbx_description
1 polymer ?
#
loop_
_entity_poly.entity_id
_entity_poly.type
_entity_poly.pdbx_seq_one_letter_code
_entity_poly.pdbx_strand_id
1 'polypeptide(L)'
;LHPLSRRQRQMCIRDRAYRDDVKASVLPRDDFRMFGTGQDMVSIQIDTYGDARSWVGLVANALGSQLDASRIEPRGVQRGGPGAEGWSAESNYDYETAGRLTDFGYEVEFKIPFSSISFPNSKNQKWKIRLTTRYIEKDRQGIFVESNTSRLDRDNSCSLCQLDDEIVMNDIEIEKTFNLLPYLSSNISGSREFLN
;
A
#
# COMPACT_ATOMS: atom_id res chain seq x y z
N LEU A 1 31.93 24.53 7.20
CA LEU A 1 31.58 23.18 6.67
C LEU A 1 30.07 23.08 6.63
N HIS A 2 29.45 23.34 5.46
CA HIS A 2 28.04 23.06 5.26
C HIS A 2 27.85 21.56 5.36
N PRO A 3 26.91 21.04 6.18
CA PRO A 3 26.53 19.65 6.10
C PRO A 3 25.98 19.42 4.69
N LEU A 4 26.63 18.52 3.96
CA LEU A 4 26.09 18.03 2.69
C LEU A 4 24.68 17.51 2.99
N SER A 5 23.66 18.18 2.49
CA SER A 5 22.27 17.74 2.57
C SER A 5 22.22 16.32 2.00
N ARG A 6 22.01 15.33 2.86
CA ARG A 6 21.73 13.97 2.40
C ARG A 6 20.39 14.04 1.69
N ARG A 7 20.41 13.94 0.37
CA ARG A 7 19.20 13.83 -0.44
C ARG A 7 18.41 12.63 0.04
N GLN A 8 17.13 12.83 0.25
CA GLN A 8 16.26 11.79 0.74
C GLN A 8 15.95 10.78 -0.37
N ARG A 9 16.22 9.49 -0.13
CA ARG A 9 16.02 8.39 -1.11
C ARG A 9 14.86 7.46 -0.73
N GLN A 10 14.36 7.60 0.47
CA GLN A 10 13.31 6.75 1.03
C GLN A 10 12.46 7.51 2.01
N MET A 11 11.25 7.02 2.23
CA MET A 11 10.35 7.44 3.29
C MET A 11 10.28 6.33 4.35
N CYS A 12 10.36 6.71 5.63
CA CYS A 12 10.15 5.81 6.75
C CYS A 12 8.94 6.29 7.54
N ILE A 13 8.01 5.38 7.78
CA ILE A 13 6.82 5.63 8.59
C ILE A 13 6.79 4.62 9.71
N ARG A 14 6.58 5.10 10.95
CA ARG A 14 6.35 4.25 12.12
C ARG A 14 4.99 4.59 12.69
N ASP A 15 4.17 3.58 12.89
CA ASP A 15 2.87 3.69 13.53
C ASP A 15 2.81 2.85 14.82
N ARG A 16 1.97 3.29 15.76
CA ARG A 16 1.72 2.65 17.05
C ARG A 16 0.24 2.45 17.26
N ALA A 17 -0.14 1.21 17.53
CA ALA A 17 -1.51 0.87 17.89
C ALA A 17 -1.58 0.44 19.36
N TYR A 18 -2.47 1.10 20.11
CA TYR A 18 -2.68 0.85 21.53
C TYR A 18 -3.81 -0.16 21.70
N ARG A 19 -3.46 -1.40 22.06
CA ARG A 19 -4.41 -2.51 22.13
C ARG A 19 -3.96 -3.58 23.13
N ASP A 20 -4.91 -4.08 23.93
CA ASP A 20 -4.66 -5.14 24.91
C ASP A 20 -4.66 -6.55 24.27
N ASP A 21 -5.32 -6.74 23.13
CA ASP A 21 -5.48 -8.04 22.45
C ASP A 21 -5.12 -7.92 20.98
N VAL A 22 -3.84 -8.06 20.69
CA VAL A 22 -3.31 -8.00 19.33
C VAL A 22 -3.47 -9.34 18.63
N LYS A 23 -4.10 -9.34 17.46
CA LYS A 23 -4.27 -10.52 16.60
C LYS A 23 -3.39 -10.40 15.37
N ALA A 24 -2.36 -11.22 15.32
CA ALA A 24 -1.48 -11.30 14.17
C ALA A 24 -0.86 -12.69 14.03
N SER A 25 -0.63 -13.12 12.82
CA SER A 25 0.16 -14.30 12.48
C SER A 25 1.14 -13.95 11.35
N VAL A 26 2.24 -14.69 11.28
CA VAL A 26 3.17 -14.55 10.17
C VAL A 26 2.52 -15.14 8.92
N LEU A 27 2.41 -14.31 7.89
CA LEU A 27 1.84 -14.66 6.60
C LEU A 27 2.90 -14.47 5.49
N PRO A 28 2.83 -15.25 4.40
CA PRO A 28 3.59 -14.94 3.21
C PRO A 28 3.29 -13.53 2.71
N ARG A 29 4.21 -12.95 1.95
CA ARG A 29 3.97 -11.68 1.26
C ARG A 29 2.78 -11.83 0.31
N ASP A 30 1.97 -10.77 0.23
CA ASP A 30 0.79 -10.65 -0.63
C ASP A 30 -0.31 -11.72 -0.38
N ASP A 31 -0.35 -12.24 0.84
CA ASP A 31 -1.40 -13.15 1.25
C ASP A 31 -2.68 -12.39 1.65
N PHE A 32 -3.66 -12.39 0.76
CA PHE A 32 -4.96 -11.74 0.99
C PHE A 32 -5.77 -12.30 2.15
N ARG A 33 -5.39 -13.47 2.69
CA ARG A 33 -5.97 -13.98 3.95
C ARG A 33 -5.75 -13.00 5.10
N MET A 34 -4.75 -12.11 5.01
CA MET A 34 -4.56 -11.02 5.97
C MET A 34 -5.84 -10.23 6.23
N PHE A 35 -6.64 -9.95 5.19
CA PHE A 35 -7.92 -9.26 5.35
C PHE A 35 -9.04 -10.15 5.90
N GLY A 36 -9.02 -11.44 5.61
CA GLY A 36 -10.09 -12.40 5.98
C GLY A 36 -9.94 -13.05 7.34
N THR A 37 -8.71 -13.16 7.85
CA THR A 37 -8.41 -13.91 9.08
C THR A 37 -8.40 -13.09 10.35
N GLY A 38 -8.81 -11.83 10.28
CA GLY A 38 -8.90 -10.99 11.47
C GLY A 38 -7.55 -10.59 12.05
N GLN A 39 -6.67 -10.13 11.21
CA GLN A 39 -5.37 -9.61 11.61
C GLN A 39 -5.47 -8.14 12.00
N ASP A 40 -4.78 -7.75 13.05
CA ASP A 40 -4.51 -6.34 13.34
C ASP A 40 -3.41 -5.85 12.39
N MET A 41 -3.69 -4.76 11.69
CA MET A 41 -2.82 -4.26 10.64
C MET A 41 -2.88 -2.75 10.51
N VAL A 42 -1.81 -2.19 9.98
CA VAL A 42 -1.72 -0.79 9.55
C VAL A 42 -1.70 -0.76 8.03
N SER A 43 -2.42 0.17 7.44
CA SER A 43 -2.32 0.45 6.00
C SER A 43 -2.00 1.91 5.73
N ILE A 44 -1.17 2.12 4.73
CA ILE A 44 -0.77 3.41 4.19
C ILE A 44 -1.31 3.49 2.77
N GLN A 45 -2.03 4.54 2.47
CA GLN A 45 -2.55 4.83 1.13
C GLN A 45 -1.97 6.16 0.69
N ILE A 46 -1.32 6.19 -0.47
CA ILE A 46 -0.57 7.34 -0.95
C ILE A 46 -0.99 7.67 -2.38
N ASP A 47 -1.50 8.89 -2.59
CA ASP A 47 -1.63 9.48 -3.91
C ASP A 47 -0.41 10.40 -4.14
N THR A 48 0.54 9.90 -4.91
CA THR A 48 1.82 10.57 -5.16
C THR A 48 1.71 11.72 -6.16
N TYR A 49 0.65 11.74 -6.98
CA TYR A 49 0.40 12.79 -7.96
C TYR A 49 -0.54 13.88 -7.41
N GLY A 50 -1.31 13.59 -6.37
CA GLY A 50 -2.28 14.50 -5.77
C GLY A 50 -3.46 14.82 -6.69
N ASP A 51 -3.70 13.96 -7.70
CA ASP A 51 -4.73 14.17 -8.73
C ASP A 51 -6.00 13.32 -8.52
N ALA A 52 -6.05 12.58 -7.43
CA ALA A 52 -7.14 11.69 -7.04
C ALA A 52 -7.47 10.59 -8.07
N ARG A 53 -6.50 10.21 -8.91
CA ARG A 53 -6.69 9.17 -9.94
C ARG A 53 -6.19 7.80 -9.54
N SER A 54 -5.10 7.77 -8.79
CA SER A 54 -4.51 6.51 -8.36
C SER A 54 -3.83 6.64 -7.02
N TRP A 55 -3.76 5.54 -6.30
CA TRP A 55 -2.99 5.45 -5.08
C TRP A 55 -2.22 4.15 -4.97
N VAL A 56 -1.13 4.22 -4.21
CA VAL A 56 -0.36 3.08 -3.73
C VAL A 56 -0.89 2.70 -2.36
N GLY A 57 -1.20 1.44 -2.14
CA GLY A 57 -1.61 0.92 -0.84
C GLY A 57 -0.57 -0.07 -0.32
N LEU A 58 0.00 0.20 0.85
CA LEU A 58 0.96 -0.63 1.54
C LEU A 58 0.37 -1.05 2.88
N VAL A 59 0.44 -2.34 3.19
CA VAL A 59 -0.16 -2.91 4.39
C VAL A 59 0.87 -3.74 5.14
N ALA A 60 0.85 -3.65 6.46
CA ALA A 60 1.59 -4.57 7.31
C ALA A 60 0.78 -4.95 8.55
N ASN A 61 0.84 -6.22 8.95
CA ASN A 61 0.25 -6.65 10.21
C ASN A 61 1.20 -6.39 11.39
N ALA A 62 0.73 -6.62 12.61
CA ALA A 62 1.50 -6.39 13.82
C ALA A 62 2.82 -7.19 13.92
N LEU A 63 3.01 -8.22 13.10
CA LEU A 63 4.24 -9.00 13.00
C LEU A 63 5.09 -8.67 11.77
N GLY A 64 4.70 -7.65 10.98
CA GLY A 64 5.45 -7.20 9.81
C GLY A 64 5.19 -7.99 8.53
N SER A 65 4.18 -8.88 8.48
CA SER A 65 3.78 -9.50 7.20
C SER A 65 3.20 -8.44 6.28
N GLN A 66 3.59 -8.47 5.00
CA GLN A 66 3.34 -7.42 4.01
C GLN A 66 2.26 -7.79 3.02
N LEU A 67 1.51 -6.79 2.57
CA LEU A 67 0.65 -6.86 1.41
C LEU A 67 0.60 -5.50 0.73
N ASP A 68 0.68 -5.48 -0.57
CA ASP A 68 0.56 -4.25 -1.35
C ASP A 68 -0.52 -4.35 -2.44
N ALA A 69 -0.99 -3.21 -2.85
CA ALA A 69 -1.98 -3.08 -3.90
C ALA A 69 -1.97 -1.67 -4.49
N SER A 70 -2.59 -1.52 -5.63
CA SER A 70 -2.88 -0.21 -6.21
C SER A 70 -4.36 -0.02 -6.44
N ARG A 71 -4.79 1.22 -6.56
CA ARG A 71 -6.15 1.59 -6.95
C ARG A 71 -6.12 2.68 -8.01
N ILE A 72 -7.03 2.60 -8.98
CA ILE A 72 -7.23 3.61 -10.01
C ILE A 72 -8.69 4.07 -9.98
N GLU A 73 -8.90 5.39 -9.91
CA GLU A 73 -10.22 6.03 -10.00
C GLU A 73 -10.41 6.69 -11.40
N PRO A 74 -11.65 6.90 -11.89
CA PRO A 74 -12.86 6.24 -11.43
C PRO A 74 -12.98 4.85 -12.08
N ARG A 75 -13.08 3.84 -11.28
CA ARG A 75 -13.59 2.57 -11.79
C ARG A 75 -15.05 2.47 -11.35
N GLY A 76 -15.92 2.30 -12.34
CA GLY A 76 -17.30 1.89 -12.06
C GLY A 76 -17.27 0.74 -11.06
N VAL A 77 -18.21 0.76 -10.13
CA VAL A 77 -18.35 -0.17 -9.03
C VAL A 77 -18.08 -1.62 -9.49
N GLN A 78 -16.86 -2.09 -9.41
CA GLN A 78 -16.59 -3.51 -9.45
C GLN A 78 -17.02 -4.06 -8.09
N ARG A 79 -18.15 -4.74 -8.07
CA ARG A 79 -18.63 -5.49 -6.92
C ARG A 79 -17.69 -6.68 -6.67
N GLY A 80 -16.58 -6.39 -6.03
CA GLY A 80 -15.77 -7.40 -5.34
C GLY A 80 -16.30 -7.56 -3.94
N GLY A 81 -16.01 -8.69 -3.28
CA GLY A 81 -16.39 -8.92 -1.89
C GLY A 81 -15.89 -7.84 -0.92
N PRO A 82 -16.32 -7.85 0.35
CA PRO A 82 -15.95 -6.85 1.35
C PRO A 82 -14.43 -6.68 1.44
N GLY A 83 -13.92 -5.53 1.04
CA GLY A 83 -12.49 -5.19 1.03
C GLY A 83 -11.83 -5.14 -0.35
N ALA A 84 -12.53 -5.52 -1.43
CA ALA A 84 -11.96 -5.59 -2.78
C ALA A 84 -12.36 -4.43 -3.71
N GLU A 85 -13.02 -3.40 -3.20
CA GLU A 85 -13.49 -2.28 -4.03
C GLU A 85 -12.33 -1.51 -4.67
N GLY A 86 -12.02 -1.85 -5.91
CA GLY A 86 -11.07 -1.13 -6.74
C GLY A 86 -9.59 -1.40 -6.46
N TRP A 87 -9.23 -2.33 -5.60
CA TRP A 87 -7.86 -2.74 -5.35
C TRP A 87 -7.37 -3.70 -6.42
N SER A 88 -6.20 -3.44 -6.98
CA SER A 88 -5.46 -4.36 -7.84
C SER A 88 -4.28 -4.92 -7.07
N ALA A 89 -4.23 -6.23 -6.93
CA ALA A 89 -3.13 -6.98 -6.32
C ALA A 89 -2.00 -7.30 -7.30
N GLU A 90 -2.12 -6.85 -8.54
CA GLU A 90 -1.08 -7.08 -9.57
C GLU A 90 0.13 -6.17 -9.39
N SER A 91 0.00 -5.14 -8.55
CA SER A 91 1.10 -4.25 -8.21
C SER A 91 2.05 -4.94 -7.25
N ASN A 92 3.34 -4.80 -7.46
CA ASN A 92 4.38 -5.32 -6.58
C ASN A 92 5.37 -4.19 -6.28
N TYR A 93 5.25 -3.62 -5.08
CA TYR A 93 6.11 -2.53 -4.62
C TYR A 93 7.25 -3.09 -3.78
N ASP A 94 8.47 -2.66 -4.05
CA ASP A 94 9.63 -3.02 -3.24
C ASP A 94 9.69 -2.12 -2.00
N TYR A 95 9.29 -2.64 -0.84
CA TYR A 95 9.36 -1.97 0.45
C TYR A 95 9.62 -2.98 1.57
N GLU A 96 10.13 -2.50 2.69
CA GLU A 96 10.42 -3.30 3.87
C GLU A 96 9.46 -2.91 5.00
N THR A 97 9.08 -3.89 5.81
CA THR A 97 8.32 -3.66 7.05
C THR A 97 8.94 -4.39 8.21
N ALA A 98 8.75 -3.83 9.39
CA ALA A 98 9.04 -4.50 10.66
C ALA A 98 7.86 -4.31 11.62
N GLY A 99 7.43 -5.39 12.25
CA GLY A 99 6.37 -5.39 13.26
C GLY A 99 6.92 -5.83 14.60
N ARG A 100 6.42 -5.24 15.69
CA ARG A 100 6.82 -5.57 17.05
C ARG A 100 5.64 -5.46 17.99
N LEU A 101 5.38 -6.55 18.75
CA LEU A 101 4.47 -6.51 19.88
C LEU A 101 5.12 -5.76 21.05
N THR A 102 4.32 -4.99 21.76
CA THR A 102 4.73 -4.17 22.91
C THR A 102 3.76 -4.35 24.09
N ASP A 103 4.11 -3.81 25.24
CA ASP A 103 3.24 -3.85 26.42
C ASP A 103 1.93 -3.06 26.25
N PHE A 104 1.89 -2.13 25.31
CA PHE A 104 0.72 -1.29 25.00
C PHE A 104 -0.04 -1.72 23.74
N GLY A 105 0.46 -2.74 23.00
CA GLY A 105 -0.13 -3.16 21.73
C GLY A 105 0.93 -3.57 20.72
N TYR A 106 1.12 -2.79 19.65
CA TYR A 106 2.15 -3.08 18.66
C TYR A 106 2.67 -1.82 17.95
N GLU A 107 3.85 -1.95 17.37
CA GLU A 107 4.45 -0.96 16.48
C GLU A 107 4.73 -1.59 15.13
N VAL A 108 4.50 -0.83 14.06
CA VAL A 108 4.85 -1.21 12.68
C VAL A 108 5.68 -0.11 12.05
N GLU A 109 6.76 -0.50 11.38
CA GLU A 109 7.58 0.40 10.58
C GLU A 109 7.50 0.02 9.11
N PHE A 110 7.44 1.04 8.26
CA PHE A 110 7.54 0.91 6.81
C PHE A 110 8.76 1.68 6.33
N LYS A 111 9.55 1.06 5.47
CA LYS A 111 10.67 1.69 4.77
C LYS A 111 10.39 1.58 3.28
N ILE A 112 10.13 2.70 2.66
CA ILE A 112 9.63 2.81 1.29
C ILE A 112 10.67 3.54 0.44
N PRO A 113 11.45 2.82 -0.39
CA PRO A 113 12.36 3.45 -1.35
C PRO A 113 11.58 4.25 -2.38
N PHE A 114 12.03 5.44 -2.72
CA PHE A 114 11.37 6.25 -3.75
C PHE A 114 11.45 5.62 -5.14
N SER A 115 12.44 4.76 -5.36
CA SER A 115 12.55 3.98 -6.60
C SER A 115 11.42 2.95 -6.80
N SER A 116 10.70 2.57 -5.75
CA SER A 116 9.61 1.57 -5.83
C SER A 116 8.26 2.14 -6.20
N ILE A 117 8.07 3.45 -6.11
CA ILE A 117 6.79 4.12 -6.39
C ILE A 117 6.98 5.22 -7.44
N SER A 118 5.96 5.41 -8.29
CA SER A 118 5.96 6.45 -9.30
C SER A 118 5.42 7.76 -8.73
N PHE A 119 6.07 8.88 -9.05
CA PHE A 119 5.67 10.23 -8.65
C PHE A 119 6.17 11.28 -9.66
N PRO A 120 5.69 12.54 -9.62
CA PRO A 120 6.12 13.59 -10.51
C PRO A 120 7.63 13.83 -10.47
N ASN A 121 8.25 14.11 -11.62
CA ASN A 121 9.68 14.40 -11.73
C ASN A 121 10.00 15.82 -11.18
N SER A 122 9.88 15.99 -9.87
CA SER A 122 10.18 17.22 -9.14
C SER A 122 10.92 16.91 -7.86
N LYS A 123 11.88 17.71 -7.48
CA LYS A 123 12.60 17.56 -6.19
C LYS A 123 11.72 17.87 -4.99
N ASN A 124 10.69 18.69 -5.18
CA ASN A 124 9.70 19.01 -4.16
C ASN A 124 8.44 18.23 -4.45
N GLN A 125 8.04 17.41 -3.52
CA GLN A 125 6.88 16.53 -3.62
C GLN A 125 5.82 16.93 -2.59
N LYS A 126 4.56 16.76 -3.01
CA LYS A 126 3.39 16.96 -2.17
C LYS A 126 2.44 15.79 -2.43
N TRP A 127 2.43 14.83 -1.52
CA TRP A 127 1.66 13.62 -1.66
C TRP A 127 0.45 13.63 -0.71
N LYS A 128 -0.69 13.19 -1.19
CA LYS A 128 -1.85 12.92 -0.35
C LYS A 128 -1.67 11.59 0.34
N ILE A 129 -2.03 11.52 1.63
CA ILE A 129 -1.84 10.31 2.43
C ILE A 129 -3.06 10.00 3.28
N ARG A 130 -3.27 8.70 3.50
CA ARG A 130 -4.18 8.20 4.51
C ARG A 130 -3.52 7.06 5.27
N LEU A 131 -3.54 7.15 6.58
CA LEU A 131 -3.11 6.10 7.51
C LEU A 131 -4.34 5.49 8.17
N THR A 132 -4.42 4.17 8.18
CA THR A 132 -5.50 3.45 8.85
C THR A 132 -4.98 2.30 9.67
N THR A 133 -5.56 2.09 10.84
CA THR A 133 -5.38 0.91 11.66
C THR A 133 -6.63 0.07 11.57
N ARG A 134 -6.49 -1.19 11.22
CA ARG A 134 -7.58 -2.17 11.20
C ARG A 134 -7.39 -3.18 12.32
N TYR A 135 -8.49 -3.51 13.00
CA TYR A 135 -8.48 -4.46 14.11
C TYR A 135 -9.82 -5.18 14.26
N ILE A 136 -9.83 -6.25 15.04
CA ILE A 136 -11.03 -6.98 15.40
C ILE A 136 -11.27 -6.85 16.90
N GLU A 137 -12.44 -6.38 17.28
CA GLU A 137 -12.89 -6.43 18.68
C GLU A 137 -13.52 -7.78 19.00
N LYS A 138 -13.14 -8.37 20.15
CA LYS A 138 -13.68 -9.66 20.63
C LYS A 138 -15.19 -9.61 20.87
N ASP A 139 -15.66 -8.52 21.46
CA ASP A 139 -17.03 -8.42 21.97
C ASP A 139 -18.05 -8.05 20.90
N ARG A 140 -17.61 -7.50 19.76
CA ARG A 140 -18.49 -7.02 18.69
C ARG A 140 -18.47 -7.85 17.43
N GLN A 141 -17.66 -8.89 17.34
CA GLN A 141 -17.51 -9.76 16.16
C GLN A 141 -17.41 -8.99 14.83
N GLY A 142 -16.78 -7.82 14.87
CA GLY A 142 -16.69 -6.91 13.72
C GLY A 142 -15.27 -6.51 13.40
N ILE A 143 -15.06 -6.10 12.15
CA ILE A 143 -13.83 -5.49 11.69
C ILE A 143 -13.98 -3.98 11.85
N PHE A 144 -13.09 -3.39 12.62
CA PHE A 144 -13.03 -1.96 12.83
C PHE A 144 -11.84 -1.38 12.06
N VAL A 145 -12.05 -0.23 11.46
CA VAL A 145 -11.02 0.53 10.78
C VAL A 145 -11.01 1.93 11.36
N GLU A 146 -9.96 2.26 12.06
CA GLU A 146 -9.70 3.62 12.51
C GLU A 146 -8.82 4.34 11.49
N SER A 147 -9.18 5.54 11.14
CA SER A 147 -8.35 6.40 10.32
C SER A 147 -7.62 7.37 11.24
N ASN A 148 -6.31 7.32 11.22
CA ASN A 148 -5.45 8.28 11.94
C ASN A 148 -5.33 9.62 11.18
N THR A 149 -5.92 9.67 9.99
CA THR A 149 -5.98 10.83 9.11
C THR A 149 -7.41 11.01 8.60
N SER A 150 -7.59 11.56 7.40
CA SER A 150 -8.92 11.81 6.81
C SER A 150 -9.84 10.59 6.83
N ARG A 151 -11.05 10.78 7.32
CA ARG A 151 -12.09 9.76 7.23
C ARG A 151 -12.70 9.76 5.84
N LEU A 152 -12.82 8.58 5.24
CA LEU A 152 -13.55 8.45 3.99
C LEU A 152 -15.05 8.31 4.25
N ASP A 153 -15.83 9.13 3.59
CA ASP A 153 -17.28 8.94 3.48
C ASP A 153 -17.54 7.83 2.45
N ARG A 154 -18.21 6.77 2.88
CA ARG A 154 -18.52 5.60 2.02
C ARG A 154 -19.53 5.92 0.93
N ASP A 155 -20.35 6.94 1.14
CA ASP A 155 -21.37 7.35 0.18
C ASP A 155 -20.80 8.26 -0.92
N ASN A 156 -19.55 8.70 -0.77
CA ASN A 156 -18.87 9.48 -1.79
C ASN A 156 -18.27 8.56 -2.86
N SER A 157 -18.61 8.82 -4.11
CA SER A 157 -18.15 8.03 -5.27
C SER A 157 -16.65 8.12 -5.53
N CYS A 158 -15.96 9.15 -5.02
CA CYS A 158 -14.52 9.35 -5.17
C CYS A 158 -13.81 9.25 -3.81
N SER A 159 -13.24 8.10 -3.49
CA SER A 159 -12.50 7.93 -2.22
C SER A 159 -11.22 8.76 -2.18
N LEU A 160 -10.51 8.86 -3.30
CA LEU A 160 -9.24 9.60 -3.37
C LEU A 160 -9.44 11.11 -3.25
N CYS A 161 -10.61 11.63 -3.67
CA CYS A 161 -10.95 13.04 -3.53
C CYS A 161 -11.07 13.49 -2.07
N GLN A 162 -11.15 12.55 -1.14
CA GLN A 162 -11.34 12.81 0.29
C GLN A 162 -10.03 12.75 1.09
N LEU A 163 -8.89 12.59 0.42
CA LEU A 163 -7.59 12.63 1.08
C LEU A 163 -7.18 14.07 1.32
N ASP A 164 -7.35 14.54 2.56
CA ASP A 164 -7.05 15.92 2.95
C ASP A 164 -5.64 16.08 3.53
N ASP A 165 -5.08 15.00 4.10
CA ASP A 165 -3.76 15.02 4.69
C ASP A 165 -2.66 14.93 3.63
N GLU A 166 -1.58 15.66 3.85
CA GLU A 166 -0.49 15.80 2.90
C GLU A 166 0.88 15.58 3.56
N ILE A 167 1.77 14.93 2.81
CA ILE A 167 3.19 14.89 3.11
C ILE A 167 3.91 15.82 2.14
N VAL A 168 4.64 16.78 2.69
CA VAL A 168 5.52 17.67 1.89
C VAL A 168 6.97 17.25 2.09
N MET A 169 7.66 16.95 1.01
CA MET A 169 9.05 16.55 1.00
C MET A 169 9.84 17.46 0.05
N ASN A 170 11.01 17.92 0.49
CA ASN A 170 11.87 18.78 -0.29
C ASN A 170 13.20 18.09 -0.58
N ASP A 171 13.82 18.45 -1.70
CA ASP A 171 15.15 17.97 -2.11
C ASP A 171 15.27 16.43 -2.18
N ILE A 172 14.20 15.74 -2.59
CA ILE A 172 14.28 14.30 -2.79
C ILE A 172 15.19 13.98 -3.98
N GLU A 173 15.92 12.87 -3.87
CA GLU A 173 16.75 12.38 -4.96
C GLU A 173 15.88 11.52 -5.91
N ILE A 174 15.80 11.97 -7.17
CA ILE A 174 15.07 11.26 -8.21
C ILE A 174 16.06 10.34 -8.91
N GLU A 175 15.96 9.05 -8.61
CA GLU A 175 16.71 8.02 -9.35
C GLU A 175 15.92 7.62 -10.59
N LYS A 176 16.59 7.71 -11.75
CA LYS A 176 16.00 7.17 -12.98
C LYS A 176 16.23 5.67 -12.99
N THR A 177 15.23 4.90 -12.64
CA THR A 177 15.27 3.44 -12.75
C THR A 177 14.94 3.04 -14.18
N PHE A 178 15.82 2.32 -14.82
CA PHE A 178 15.60 1.76 -16.16
C PHE A 178 15.48 0.24 -16.03
N ASN A 179 14.26 -0.27 -16.15
CA ASN A 179 14.01 -1.71 -16.14
C ASN A 179 13.89 -2.21 -17.58
N LEU A 180 14.85 -3.02 -18.02
CA LEU A 180 14.82 -3.67 -19.32
C LEU A 180 14.34 -5.12 -19.12
N LEU A 181 13.13 -5.42 -19.55
CA LEU A 181 12.58 -6.77 -19.58
C LEU A 181 12.72 -7.33 -20.99
N PRO A 182 13.73 -8.16 -21.31
CA PRO A 182 13.82 -8.80 -22.61
C PRO A 182 12.68 -9.83 -22.73
N TYR A 183 11.84 -9.67 -23.74
CA TYR A 183 10.77 -10.60 -24.06
C TYR A 183 11.08 -11.32 -25.36
N LEU A 184 11.15 -12.66 -25.31
CA LEU A 184 11.31 -13.52 -26.48
C LEU A 184 10.06 -14.38 -26.62
N SER A 185 9.30 -14.21 -27.70
CA SER A 185 8.18 -15.10 -28.04
C SER A 185 8.48 -15.87 -29.31
N SER A 186 8.22 -17.17 -29.31
CA SER A 186 8.25 -18.01 -30.52
C SER A 186 6.90 -18.70 -30.67
N ASN A 187 6.27 -18.55 -31.86
CA ASN A 187 5.08 -19.27 -32.21
C ASN A 187 5.45 -20.45 -33.13
N ILE A 188 5.13 -21.66 -32.70
CA ILE A 188 5.23 -22.86 -33.54
C ILE A 188 3.81 -23.25 -33.93
N SER A 189 3.43 -23.04 -35.19
CA SER A 189 2.17 -23.53 -35.74
C SER A 189 2.44 -24.80 -36.57
N GLY A 190 1.81 -25.89 -36.15
CA GLY A 190 1.82 -27.15 -36.93
C GLY A 190 0.43 -27.47 -37.46
N SER A 191 0.29 -27.67 -38.77
CA SER A 191 -0.95 -28.24 -39.35
C SER A 191 -0.81 -29.75 -39.43
N ARG A 192 -1.80 -30.49 -38.92
CA ARG A 192 -1.96 -31.93 -39.22
C ARG A 192 -2.78 -32.08 -40.48
N GLU A 193 -2.16 -32.61 -41.54
CA GLU A 193 -2.93 -33.17 -42.65
C GLU A 193 -3.51 -34.52 -42.20
N PHE A 194 -4.80 -34.63 -42.24
CA PHE A 194 -5.46 -35.94 -42.14
C PHE A 194 -5.38 -36.57 -43.52
N LEU A 195 -4.58 -37.64 -43.64
CA LEU A 195 -4.64 -38.52 -44.79
C LEU A 195 -5.95 -39.33 -44.73
N ASN A 196 -6.78 -39.18 -45.75
CA ASN A 196 -7.97 -40.00 -45.99
C ASN A 196 -7.59 -41.40 -46.38
#